data_9cf8e437c9b6f48a674e3e77d610f179
#
_entry.id   9cf8e437c9b6f48a674e3e77d610f179
#
_cell.length_a   1.000
_cell.length_b   1.000
_cell.length_c   1.000
_cell.angle_alpha   90.00
_cell.angle_beta   90.00
_cell.angle_gamma   90.00
#
_symmetry.space_group_name_H-M   'P 1'
#
loop_
_entity.id
_entity.type
_entity.pdbx_description
1 polymer ?
#
loop_
_entity_poly.entity_id
_entity_poly.type
_entity_poly.pdbx_seq_one_letter_code
_entity_poly.pdbx_strand_id
1 'polypeptide(L)'
;MLFRSNDNPVYYVQYAHARVCSVFRQAGARAQRAPAATARLAQYLTAAPERRLAVVLSRFAEVVAGAASAAEPHQLTNYLRDLATEFHAYYNGHKVLVEDAGICWARLRLIDAVRQVIANALALLAIRAPSEM
;
A
#
# COMPACT_ATOMS: atom_id res chain seq x y z
N MET A 1 22.58 15.65 1.88
CA MET A 1 22.80 14.20 1.80
C MET A 1 21.54 13.50 1.37
N LEU A 2 21.65 12.66 0.37
CA LEU A 2 20.51 11.90 -0.11
C LEU A 2 20.47 10.54 0.61
N PHE A 3 19.40 10.30 1.32
CA PHE A 3 19.16 8.99 1.95
C PHE A 3 18.53 8.04 0.95
N ARG A 4 19.08 6.86 0.84
CA ARG A 4 18.53 5.79 0.01
C ARG A 4 17.51 4.99 0.80
N SER A 5 16.63 4.26 0.11
CA SER A 5 15.55 3.50 0.73
C SER A 5 16.02 2.53 1.82
N ASN A 6 17.20 1.92 1.66
CA ASN A 6 17.74 0.98 2.62
C ASN A 6 18.28 1.65 3.89
N ASP A 7 18.63 2.93 3.81
CA ASP A 7 19.24 3.68 4.91
C ASP A 7 18.24 4.55 5.65
N ASN A 8 17.12 4.86 5.01
CA ASN A 8 16.11 5.77 5.55
C ASN A 8 14.73 5.10 5.52
N PRO A 9 14.21 4.66 6.68
CA PRO A 9 12.89 4.04 6.74
C PRO A 9 11.77 4.93 6.21
N VAL A 10 11.85 6.24 6.44
CA VAL A 10 10.85 7.19 5.94
C VAL A 10 10.85 7.22 4.41
N TYR A 11 12.02 7.32 3.81
CA TYR A 11 12.16 7.28 2.35
C TYR A 11 11.57 5.99 1.77
N TYR A 12 11.86 4.87 2.41
CA TYR A 12 11.38 3.55 1.98
C TYR A 12 9.84 3.47 1.95
N VAL A 13 9.21 4.02 2.98
CA VAL A 13 7.75 4.09 3.07
C VAL A 13 7.17 5.08 2.04
N GLN A 14 7.77 6.25 1.92
CA GLN A 14 7.36 7.26 0.93
C GLN A 14 7.48 6.71 -0.50
N TYR A 15 8.52 5.93 -0.77
CA TYR A 15 8.71 5.32 -2.08
C TYR A 15 7.60 4.32 -2.40
N ALA A 16 7.12 3.56 -1.42
CA ALA A 16 5.96 2.68 -1.62
C ALA A 16 4.73 3.47 -2.06
N HIS A 17 4.45 4.59 -1.39
CA HIS A 17 3.35 5.47 -1.75
C HIS A 17 3.49 6.00 -3.19
N ALA A 18 4.67 6.50 -3.54
CA ALA A 18 4.95 7.04 -4.87
C ALA A 18 4.81 5.97 -5.96
N ARG A 19 5.23 4.73 -5.68
CA ARG A 19 5.06 3.62 -6.61
C ARG A 19 3.59 3.34 -6.92
N VAL A 20 2.73 3.34 -5.91
CA VAL A 20 1.30 3.15 -6.14
C VAL A 20 0.75 4.29 -7.00
N CYS A 21 1.09 5.52 -6.70
CA CYS A 21 0.68 6.66 -7.50
C CYS A 21 1.11 6.53 -8.97
N SER A 22 2.33 6.04 -9.20
CA SER A 22 2.83 5.78 -10.55
C SER A 22 1.99 4.74 -11.29
N VAL A 23 1.63 3.64 -10.63
CA VAL A 23 0.77 2.61 -11.24
C VAL A 23 -0.59 3.20 -11.63
N PHE A 24 -1.17 4.04 -10.78
CA PHE A 24 -2.45 4.67 -11.09
C PHE A 24 -2.35 5.64 -12.26
N ARG A 25 -1.27 6.39 -12.39
CA ARG A 25 -1.04 7.22 -13.57
C ARG A 25 -0.96 6.38 -14.85
N GLN A 26 -0.27 5.25 -14.80
CA GLN A 26 -0.17 4.33 -15.94
C GLN A 26 -1.50 3.66 -16.27
N ALA A 27 -2.30 3.35 -15.25
CA ALA A 27 -3.60 2.70 -15.43
C ALA A 27 -4.60 3.61 -16.14
N GLY A 28 -4.56 4.90 -15.88
CA GLY A 28 -5.50 5.85 -16.47
C GLY A 28 -6.96 5.44 -16.23
N ALA A 29 -7.75 5.35 -17.29
CA ALA A 29 -9.16 4.99 -17.21
C ALA A 29 -9.41 3.58 -16.66
N ARG A 30 -8.44 2.67 -16.78
CA ARG A 30 -8.56 1.29 -16.25
C ARG A 30 -8.73 1.26 -14.74
N ALA A 31 -8.22 2.27 -14.03
CA ALA A 31 -8.30 2.34 -12.58
C ALA A 31 -9.73 2.39 -12.05
N GLN A 32 -10.68 2.79 -12.89
CA GLN A 32 -12.07 3.00 -12.49
C GLN A 32 -13.01 1.88 -12.95
N ARG A 33 -12.51 0.92 -13.68
CA ARG A 33 -13.34 -0.16 -14.24
C ARG A 33 -13.51 -1.30 -13.26
N ALA A 34 -14.69 -1.41 -12.67
CA ALA A 34 -15.09 -2.63 -11.98
C ALA A 34 -15.63 -3.63 -13.01
N PRO A 35 -15.30 -4.92 -12.89
CA PRO A 35 -15.74 -5.94 -13.85
C PRO A 35 -17.24 -6.22 -13.79
N ALA A 36 -17.86 -6.06 -12.62
CA ALA A 36 -19.29 -6.21 -12.42
C ALA A 36 -19.71 -5.52 -11.13
N ALA A 37 -21.00 -5.13 -11.05
CA ALA A 37 -21.54 -4.47 -9.86
C ALA A 37 -21.45 -5.34 -8.59
N THR A 38 -21.45 -6.67 -8.76
CA THR A 38 -21.36 -7.64 -7.66
C THR A 38 -19.96 -8.19 -7.45
N ALA A 39 -18.95 -7.66 -8.15
CA ALA A 39 -17.60 -8.16 -8.05
C ALA A 39 -17.03 -7.98 -6.65
N ARG A 40 -16.40 -9.04 -6.15
CA ARG A 40 -15.75 -9.05 -4.84
C ARG A 40 -14.26 -9.23 -5.01
N LEU A 41 -13.48 -8.44 -4.27
CA LEU A 41 -12.01 -8.50 -4.33
C LEU A 41 -11.48 -9.91 -4.07
N ALA A 42 -12.07 -10.61 -3.11
CA ALA A 42 -11.61 -11.95 -2.73
C ALA A 42 -11.66 -12.97 -3.87
N GLN A 43 -12.49 -12.75 -4.88
CA GLN A 43 -12.57 -13.64 -6.04
C GLN A 43 -11.33 -13.56 -6.91
N TYR A 44 -10.64 -12.44 -6.89
CA TYR A 44 -9.51 -12.14 -7.77
C TYR A 44 -8.16 -12.09 -7.06
N LEU A 45 -8.17 -11.90 -5.73
CA LEU A 45 -6.95 -11.80 -4.92
C LEU A 45 -6.63 -13.16 -4.30
N THR A 46 -6.16 -14.10 -5.11
CA THR A 46 -5.93 -15.48 -4.69
C THR A 46 -4.49 -15.82 -4.35
N ALA A 47 -3.54 -14.97 -4.74
CA ALA A 47 -2.14 -15.22 -4.48
C ALA A 47 -1.80 -15.02 -3.00
N ALA A 48 -0.91 -15.85 -2.46
CA ALA A 48 -0.49 -15.75 -1.06
C ALA A 48 0.05 -14.36 -0.68
N PRO A 49 0.88 -13.70 -1.49
CA PRO A 49 1.33 -12.33 -1.18
C PRO A 49 0.19 -11.32 -1.10
N GLU A 50 -0.87 -11.50 -1.88
CA GLU A 50 -2.05 -10.63 -1.84
C GLU A 50 -2.79 -10.77 -0.51
N ARG A 51 -2.92 -11.99 -0.04
CA ARG A 51 -3.54 -12.26 1.26
C ARG A 51 -2.71 -11.72 2.42
N ARG A 52 -1.39 -11.89 2.37
CA ARG A 52 -0.50 -11.34 3.40
C ARG A 52 -0.61 -9.82 3.47
N LEU A 53 -0.61 -9.17 2.32
CA LEU A 53 -0.75 -7.71 2.25
C LEU A 53 -2.09 -7.26 2.84
N ALA A 54 -3.18 -7.95 2.52
CA ALA A 54 -4.50 -7.66 3.09
C ALA A 54 -4.52 -7.81 4.62
N VAL A 55 -3.87 -8.83 5.15
CA VAL A 55 -3.76 -9.03 6.60
C VAL A 55 -3.00 -7.88 7.27
N VAL A 56 -1.88 -7.46 6.69
CA VAL A 56 -1.11 -6.32 7.23
C VAL A 56 -1.97 -5.05 7.19
N LEU A 57 -2.68 -4.79 6.10
CA LEU A 57 -3.59 -3.64 6.00
C LEU A 57 -4.67 -3.67 7.07
N SER A 58 -5.23 -4.83 7.39
CA SER A 58 -6.31 -4.96 8.36
C SER A 58 -5.90 -4.60 9.79
N ARG A 59 -4.60 -4.59 10.08
CA ARG A 59 -4.05 -4.28 11.41
C ARG A 59 -3.87 -2.79 11.67
N PHE A 60 -4.09 -1.93 10.70
CA PHE A 60 -3.77 -0.51 10.81
C PHE A 60 -4.48 0.18 11.98
N ALA A 61 -5.79 0.02 12.09
CA ALA A 61 -6.57 0.65 13.15
C ALA A 61 -6.11 0.23 14.56
N GLU A 62 -5.84 -1.06 14.72
CA GLU A 62 -5.34 -1.63 15.98
C GLU A 62 -3.96 -1.06 16.34
N VAL A 63 -3.07 -0.94 15.36
CA VAL A 63 -1.73 -0.38 15.57
C VAL A 63 -1.81 1.08 15.98
N VAL A 64 -2.65 1.88 15.33
CA VAL A 64 -2.86 3.29 15.68
C VAL A 64 -3.37 3.42 17.12
N ALA A 65 -4.39 2.64 17.47
CA ALA A 65 -4.95 2.65 18.82
C ALA A 65 -3.91 2.26 19.88
N GLY A 66 -3.13 1.22 19.62
CA GLY A 66 -2.07 0.76 20.52
C GLY A 66 -0.95 1.78 20.68
N ALA A 67 -0.50 2.38 19.60
CA ALA A 67 0.53 3.42 19.63
C ALA A 67 0.08 4.66 20.42
N ALA A 68 -1.18 5.06 20.23
CA ALA A 68 -1.77 6.19 20.94
C ALA A 68 -1.89 5.90 22.44
N SER A 69 -2.42 4.73 22.81
CA SER A 69 -2.60 4.35 24.22
C SER A 69 -1.30 4.25 24.99
N ALA A 70 -0.24 3.77 24.34
CA ALA A 70 1.08 3.61 24.94
C ALA A 70 1.96 4.87 24.80
N ALA A 71 1.51 5.88 24.05
CA ALA A 71 2.31 7.04 23.67
C ALA A 71 3.63 6.63 22.99
N GLU A 72 3.56 5.65 22.10
CA GLU A 72 4.71 5.06 21.41
C GLU A 72 4.56 5.19 19.89
N PRO A 73 4.84 6.37 19.31
CA PRO A 73 4.69 6.59 17.87
C PRO A 73 5.58 5.67 17.02
N HIS A 74 6.66 5.15 17.58
CA HIS A 74 7.53 4.21 16.88
C HIS A 74 6.83 2.91 16.48
N GLN A 75 5.76 2.52 17.17
CA GLN A 75 4.95 1.36 16.77
C GLN A 75 4.34 1.58 15.39
N LEU A 76 3.89 2.80 15.11
CA LEU A 76 3.34 3.17 13.81
C LEU A 76 4.43 3.16 12.73
N THR A 77 5.61 3.67 13.04
CA THR A 77 6.76 3.67 12.12
C THR A 77 7.17 2.23 11.77
N ASN A 78 7.22 1.35 12.76
CA ASN A 78 7.54 -0.06 12.53
C ASN A 78 6.50 -0.74 11.65
N TYR A 79 5.22 -0.47 11.90
CA TYR A 79 4.13 -0.97 11.08
C TYR A 79 4.26 -0.52 9.62
N LEU A 80 4.55 0.76 9.41
CA LEU A 80 4.72 1.31 8.06
C LEU A 80 5.87 0.64 7.32
N ARG A 81 6.97 0.37 8.01
CA ARG A 81 8.10 -0.33 7.40
C ARG A 81 7.72 -1.75 6.98
N ASP A 82 6.99 -2.45 7.83
CA ASP A 82 6.51 -3.81 7.52
C ASP A 82 5.55 -3.79 6.33
N LEU A 83 4.62 -2.83 6.29
CA LEU A 83 3.69 -2.67 5.18
C LEU A 83 4.43 -2.36 3.88
N ALA A 84 5.40 -1.45 3.92
CA ALA A 84 6.20 -1.10 2.75
C ALA A 84 7.01 -2.31 2.25
N THR A 85 7.57 -3.09 3.15
CA THR A 85 8.31 -4.30 2.80
C THR A 85 7.42 -5.32 2.08
N GLU A 86 6.24 -5.59 2.61
CA GLU A 86 5.29 -6.50 1.97
C GLU A 86 4.84 -5.95 0.61
N PHE A 87 4.58 -4.66 0.52
CA PHE A 87 4.17 -4.05 -0.75
C PHE A 87 5.28 -4.14 -1.80
N HIS A 88 6.52 -3.78 -1.46
CA HIS A 88 7.61 -3.83 -2.43
C HIS A 88 7.89 -5.25 -2.92
N ALA A 89 7.80 -6.24 -2.05
CA ALA A 89 7.92 -7.65 -2.43
C ALA A 89 6.79 -8.05 -3.39
N TYR A 90 5.57 -7.65 -3.09
CA TYR A 90 4.43 -7.90 -3.96
C TYR A 90 4.59 -7.23 -5.32
N TYR A 91 4.96 -5.96 -5.33
CA TYR A 91 5.18 -5.18 -6.54
C TYR A 91 6.24 -5.81 -7.45
N ASN A 92 7.31 -6.31 -6.87
CA ASN A 92 8.40 -6.92 -7.62
C ASN A 92 8.02 -8.29 -8.21
N GLY A 93 7.11 -9.01 -7.59
CA GLY A 93 6.72 -10.36 -7.98
C GLY A 93 5.43 -10.46 -8.79
N HIS A 94 4.63 -9.40 -8.84
CA HIS A 94 3.30 -9.44 -9.47
C HIS A 94 3.04 -8.19 -10.28
N LYS A 95 2.63 -8.39 -11.54
CA LYS A 95 2.20 -7.29 -12.40
C LYS A 95 0.78 -6.89 -12.02
N VAL A 96 0.56 -5.59 -11.76
CA VAL A 96 -0.77 -5.08 -11.41
C VAL A 96 -1.62 -4.86 -12.67
N LEU A 97 -1.05 -4.21 -13.68
CA LEU A 97 -1.77 -3.86 -14.91
C LEU A 97 -1.77 -5.04 -15.89
N VAL A 98 -2.43 -6.12 -15.49
CA VAL A 98 -2.60 -7.32 -16.32
C VAL A 98 -3.78 -7.15 -17.29
N GLU A 99 -3.88 -8.04 -18.27
CA GLU A 99 -4.96 -7.98 -19.27
C GLU A 99 -6.32 -8.37 -18.70
N ASP A 100 -6.36 -9.31 -17.76
CA ASP A 100 -7.62 -9.69 -17.11
C ASP A 100 -8.18 -8.52 -16.31
N ALA A 101 -9.35 -8.03 -16.71
CA ALA A 101 -9.96 -6.84 -16.13
C ALA A 101 -10.30 -7.02 -14.65
N GLY A 102 -10.74 -8.20 -14.25
CA GLY A 102 -11.09 -8.48 -12.84
C GLY A 102 -9.86 -8.48 -11.95
N ILE A 103 -8.81 -9.18 -12.37
CA ILE A 103 -7.56 -9.23 -11.61
C ILE A 103 -6.91 -7.86 -11.55
N CYS A 104 -6.87 -7.14 -12.66
CA CYS A 104 -6.32 -5.77 -12.70
C CYS A 104 -7.07 -4.85 -11.74
N TRP A 105 -8.40 -4.87 -11.79
CA TRP A 105 -9.23 -4.07 -10.89
C TRP A 105 -8.95 -4.40 -9.42
N ALA A 106 -8.93 -5.68 -9.08
CA ALA A 106 -8.73 -6.11 -7.70
C ALA A 106 -7.34 -5.73 -7.18
N ARG A 107 -6.31 -5.93 -7.99
CA ARG A 107 -4.94 -5.55 -7.63
C ARG A 107 -4.78 -4.04 -7.47
N LEU A 108 -5.43 -3.25 -8.33
CA LEU A 108 -5.47 -1.80 -8.17
C LEU A 108 -6.13 -1.39 -6.85
N ARG A 109 -7.25 -2.04 -6.48
CA ARG A 109 -7.90 -1.76 -5.20
C ARG A 109 -7.02 -2.12 -4.01
N LEU A 110 -6.31 -3.23 -4.10
CA LEU A 110 -5.38 -3.66 -3.04
C LEU A 110 -4.26 -2.64 -2.82
N ILE A 111 -3.59 -2.22 -3.88
CA ILE A 111 -2.49 -1.26 -3.74
C ILE A 111 -2.99 0.15 -3.42
N ASP A 112 -4.21 0.50 -3.82
CA ASP A 112 -4.82 1.77 -3.40
C ASP A 112 -5.04 1.80 -1.88
N ALA A 113 -5.45 0.68 -1.30
CA ALA A 113 -5.54 0.56 0.17
C ALA A 113 -4.18 0.76 0.84
N VAL A 114 -3.12 0.20 0.26
CA VAL A 114 -1.74 0.43 0.75
C VAL A 114 -1.41 1.92 0.72
N ARG A 115 -1.68 2.58 -0.39
CA ARG A 115 -1.43 4.02 -0.56
C ARG A 115 -2.17 4.83 0.50
N GLN A 116 -3.45 4.56 0.71
CA GLN A 116 -4.27 5.30 1.67
C GLN A 116 -3.79 5.10 3.10
N VAL A 117 -3.47 3.88 3.50
CA VAL A 117 -2.95 3.59 4.83
C VAL A 117 -1.62 4.30 5.05
N ILE A 118 -0.71 4.24 4.09
CA ILE A 118 0.57 4.94 4.18
C ILE A 118 0.36 6.45 4.32
N ALA A 119 -0.48 7.04 3.47
CA ALA A 119 -0.74 8.48 3.51
C ALA A 119 -1.34 8.90 4.87
N ASN A 120 -2.30 8.15 5.37
CA ASN A 120 -2.94 8.44 6.66
C ASN A 120 -1.95 8.31 7.82
N ALA A 121 -1.14 7.26 7.82
CA ALA A 121 -0.15 7.04 8.87
C ALA A 121 0.96 8.09 8.84
N LEU A 122 1.46 8.44 7.65
CA LEU A 122 2.47 9.50 7.52
C LEU A 122 1.91 10.86 7.96
N ALA A 123 0.64 11.14 7.67
CA ALA A 123 -0.02 12.36 8.13
C ALA A 123 -0.07 12.43 9.67
N LEU A 124 -0.35 11.30 10.33
CA LEU A 124 -0.31 11.24 11.80
C LEU A 124 1.09 11.52 12.36
N LEU A 125 2.12 11.22 11.60
CA LEU A 125 3.52 11.49 11.97
C LEU A 125 4.02 12.84 11.45
N ALA A 126 3.14 13.66 10.84
CA ALA A 126 3.48 14.94 10.21
C ALA A 126 4.53 14.82 9.11
N ILE A 127 4.49 13.72 8.34
CA ILE A 127 5.40 13.44 7.24
C ILE A 127 4.62 13.45 5.94
N ARG A 128 5.20 14.02 4.87
CA ARG A 128 4.56 14.06 3.57
C ARG A 128 4.54 12.68 2.90
N ALA A 129 3.50 12.45 2.11
CA ALA A 129 3.39 11.29 1.23
C ALA A 129 3.46 11.78 -0.23
N PRO A 130 4.66 11.88 -0.81
CA PRO A 130 4.82 12.39 -2.17
C PRO A 130 4.26 11.42 -3.20
N SER A 131 3.72 11.96 -4.29
CA SER A 131 3.20 11.17 -5.41
C SER A 131 4.29 10.82 -6.43
N GLU A 132 5.43 11.45 -6.32
CA GLU A 132 6.58 11.23 -7.20
C GLU A 132 7.87 11.26 -6.38
N MET A 133 8.77 10.38 -6.72
CA MET A 133 10.10 10.34 -6.13
C MET A 133 11.14 9.88 -7.15
#